data_c18fce591e23c86826958c5d5d729a16
#
_entry.id   c18fce591e23c86826958c5d5d729a16
#
_cell.length_a   1.000
_cell.length_b   1.000
_cell.length_c   1.000
_cell.angle_alpha   90.00
_cell.angle_beta   90.00
_cell.angle_gamma   90.00
#
_symmetry.space_group_name_H-M   'P 1'
#
loop_
_entity.id
_entity.type
_entity.pdbx_description
1 polymer ?
#
loop_
_entity_poly.entity_id
_entity_poly.type
_entity_poly.pdbx_seq_one_letter_code
_entity_poly.pdbx_strand_id
1 'polypeptide(L)'
;MSILRRHIFENILNCRDIGGYPTEHGSTKFGRFIRCGIVNTPADWEIEKLNMLGVKTTIDLRGRYEAEETPLLLDRLDDADVYNLPLFEFNVATNDGMDLDLSTIYEGIIDNYKENIVKILNVIAEAKEGVILYNCFFGKDRTGILTMLLLSIAGVSKEDIIADYQQTYTYVKTYIKEHKDVLWDVSSEKHLSLPETMETLIERIENKYGSVVDYIRYAGVNEETIEKIKEKLCGG
;
A
#
# COMPACT_ATOMS: atom_id res chain seq x y z
N MET A 1 -19.97 -7.53 -14.06
CA MET A 1 -18.77 -6.69 -14.24
C MET A 1 -17.59 -7.63 -14.41
N SER A 2 -16.71 -7.44 -15.39
CA SER A 2 -15.51 -8.30 -15.49
C SER A 2 -14.56 -7.98 -14.34
N ILE A 3 -14.09 -9.03 -13.66
CA ILE A 3 -13.10 -8.88 -12.58
C ILE A 3 -11.76 -8.60 -13.24
N LEU A 4 -11.24 -7.40 -13.05
CA LEU A 4 -9.91 -7.00 -13.55
C LEU A 4 -8.99 -6.79 -12.35
N ARG A 5 -7.82 -7.41 -12.37
CA ARG A 5 -6.79 -7.15 -11.37
C ARG A 5 -6.17 -5.77 -11.56
N ARG A 6 -5.82 -5.39 -12.78
CA ARG A 6 -5.17 -4.12 -13.10
C ARG A 6 -6.15 -3.09 -13.62
N HIS A 7 -6.11 -1.88 -13.07
CA HIS A 7 -6.88 -0.73 -13.53
C HIS A 7 -5.93 0.31 -14.14
N ILE A 8 -6.26 0.82 -15.34
CA ILE A 8 -5.41 1.76 -16.09
C ILE A 8 -5.97 3.17 -15.91
N PHE A 9 -5.12 4.09 -15.50
CA PHE A 9 -5.37 5.51 -15.29
C PHE A 9 -4.17 6.31 -15.81
N GLU A 10 -4.27 7.63 -15.87
CA GLU A 10 -3.18 8.53 -16.25
C GLU A 10 -2.42 9.05 -15.02
N ASN A 11 -3.14 9.55 -14.02
CA ASN A 11 -2.57 10.13 -12.81
C ASN A 11 -2.46 9.12 -11.65
N ILE A 12 -3.10 7.97 -11.77
CA ILE A 12 -3.09 6.89 -10.79
C ILE A 12 -2.30 5.71 -11.37
N LEU A 13 -1.08 5.57 -10.91
CA LEU A 13 -0.16 4.52 -11.39
C LEU A 13 -0.30 3.24 -10.58
N ASN A 14 0.23 2.15 -11.12
CA ASN A 14 0.41 0.90 -10.38
C ASN A 14 -0.89 0.38 -9.72
N CYS A 15 -2.05 0.83 -10.25
CA CYS A 15 -3.36 0.56 -9.68
C CYS A 15 -3.80 -0.87 -9.95
N ARG A 16 -4.02 -1.63 -8.87
CA ARG A 16 -4.47 -3.01 -8.93
C ARG A 16 -5.21 -3.47 -7.69
N ASP A 17 -6.10 -4.41 -7.91
CA ASP A 17 -6.77 -5.17 -6.87
C ASP A 17 -5.82 -6.22 -6.27
N ILE A 18 -5.87 -6.43 -4.97
CA ILE A 18 -5.12 -7.48 -4.26
C ILE A 18 -5.94 -8.75 -4.03
N GLY A 19 -7.03 -8.92 -4.77
CA GLY A 19 -7.83 -10.13 -4.80
C GLY A 19 -7.20 -11.26 -5.62
N GLY A 20 -7.65 -12.49 -5.38
CA GLY A 20 -7.28 -13.68 -6.14
C GLY A 20 -5.95 -14.31 -5.74
N TYR A 21 -5.33 -13.92 -4.62
CA TYR A 21 -4.19 -14.64 -4.05
C TYR A 21 -4.67 -15.86 -3.26
N PRO A 22 -4.03 -17.03 -3.44
CA PRO A 22 -4.36 -18.21 -2.69
C PRO A 22 -4.18 -18.02 -1.18
N THR A 23 -5.06 -18.62 -0.41
CA THR A 23 -4.98 -18.72 1.05
C THR A 23 -5.30 -20.14 1.48
N GLU A 24 -5.07 -20.50 2.74
CA GLU A 24 -5.38 -21.83 3.24
C GLU A 24 -6.84 -22.25 3.00
N HIS A 25 -7.78 -21.29 3.03
CA HIS A 25 -9.21 -21.57 2.96
C HIS A 25 -9.90 -20.98 1.71
N GLY A 26 -9.13 -20.69 0.66
CA GLY A 26 -9.66 -20.15 -0.60
C GLY A 26 -8.76 -19.11 -1.24
N SER A 27 -9.25 -17.89 -1.41
CA SER A 27 -8.46 -16.80 -1.98
C SER A 27 -8.94 -15.44 -1.47
N THR A 28 -8.06 -14.46 -1.53
CA THR A 28 -8.45 -13.05 -1.31
C THR A 28 -9.51 -12.61 -2.33
N LYS A 29 -10.46 -11.83 -1.90
CA LYS A 29 -11.60 -11.38 -2.72
C LYS A 29 -11.26 -10.17 -3.56
N PHE A 30 -11.67 -10.19 -4.82
CA PHE A 30 -11.66 -9.00 -5.68
C PHE A 30 -12.72 -7.98 -5.24
N GLY A 31 -12.46 -6.70 -5.55
CA GLY A 31 -13.39 -5.63 -5.23
C GLY A 31 -13.47 -5.29 -3.74
N ARG A 32 -12.40 -5.59 -2.99
CA ARG A 32 -12.29 -5.24 -1.58
C ARG A 32 -11.15 -4.25 -1.31
N PHE A 33 -10.00 -4.49 -1.88
CA PHE A 33 -8.81 -3.68 -1.67
C PHE A 33 -8.12 -3.37 -3.01
N ILE A 34 -7.90 -2.09 -3.26
CA ILE A 34 -7.14 -1.60 -4.41
C ILE A 34 -5.94 -0.82 -3.90
N ARG A 35 -4.75 -1.23 -4.34
CA ARG A 35 -3.51 -0.50 -4.11
C ARG A 35 -3.14 0.33 -5.32
N CYS A 36 -2.57 1.52 -5.10
CA CYS A 36 -2.07 2.36 -6.19
C CYS A 36 -0.97 3.33 -5.75
N GLY A 37 -0.39 4.02 -6.73
CA GLY A 37 0.34 5.26 -6.56
C GLY A 37 -0.45 6.40 -7.19
N ILE A 38 -0.49 7.55 -6.56
CA ILE A 38 -1.13 8.74 -7.11
C ILE A 38 -0.08 9.83 -7.23
N VAL A 39 0.30 10.14 -8.47
CA VAL A 39 1.42 11.04 -8.77
C VAL A 39 0.97 12.47 -9.08
N ASN A 40 -0.29 12.64 -9.46
CA ASN A 40 -0.93 13.94 -9.66
C ASN A 40 -2.38 13.88 -9.18
N THR A 41 -3.02 15.04 -9.05
CA THR A 41 -4.45 15.14 -8.77
C THR A 41 -5.25 14.38 -9.85
N PRO A 42 -6.09 13.39 -9.47
CA PRO A 42 -6.89 12.65 -10.44
C PRO A 42 -7.85 13.53 -11.22
N ALA A 43 -7.97 13.27 -12.52
CA ALA A 43 -8.94 13.92 -13.39
C ALA A 43 -10.38 13.46 -13.07
N ASP A 44 -11.39 14.22 -13.54
CA ASP A 44 -12.80 13.91 -13.25
C ASP A 44 -13.20 12.51 -13.69
N TRP A 45 -12.79 12.07 -14.88
CA TRP A 45 -13.07 10.73 -15.39
C TRP A 45 -12.39 9.61 -14.53
N GLU A 46 -11.28 9.91 -13.89
CA GLU A 46 -10.60 8.99 -12.97
C GLU A 46 -11.38 8.85 -11.66
N ILE A 47 -11.92 9.96 -11.15
CA ILE A 47 -12.82 9.96 -9.98
C ILE A 47 -14.10 9.17 -10.30
N GLU A 48 -14.74 9.41 -11.47
CA GLU A 48 -15.90 8.65 -11.90
C GLU A 48 -15.60 7.14 -11.96
N LYS A 49 -14.43 6.77 -12.50
CA LYS A 49 -14.01 5.38 -12.58
C LYS A 49 -13.76 4.77 -11.19
N LEU A 50 -13.20 5.51 -10.24
CA LEU A 50 -13.06 5.05 -8.86
C LEU A 50 -14.44 4.86 -8.20
N ASN A 51 -15.40 5.76 -8.45
CA ASN A 51 -16.79 5.59 -8.01
C ASN A 51 -17.42 4.32 -8.59
N MET A 52 -17.22 4.05 -9.89
CA MET A 52 -17.71 2.83 -10.56
C MET A 52 -17.07 1.55 -10.00
N LEU A 53 -15.84 1.63 -9.50
CA LEU A 53 -15.17 0.52 -8.80
C LEU A 53 -15.70 0.31 -7.39
N GLY A 54 -16.53 1.22 -6.88
CA GLY A 54 -17.13 1.12 -5.56
C GLY A 54 -16.22 1.58 -4.42
N VAL A 55 -15.27 2.49 -4.70
CA VAL A 55 -14.38 3.03 -3.66
C VAL A 55 -15.22 3.80 -2.62
N LYS A 56 -15.12 3.38 -1.36
CA LYS A 56 -15.84 3.96 -0.22
C LYS A 56 -14.92 4.42 0.91
N THR A 57 -13.67 3.99 0.87
CA THR A 57 -12.65 4.44 1.83
C THR A 57 -11.34 4.66 1.07
N THR A 58 -10.69 5.79 1.34
CA THR A 58 -9.36 6.06 0.78
C THR A 58 -8.37 6.33 1.91
N ILE A 59 -7.17 5.78 1.78
CA ILE A 59 -6.08 5.91 2.75
C ILE A 59 -4.82 6.37 2.03
N ASP A 60 -4.51 7.65 2.14
CA ASP A 60 -3.26 8.23 1.66
C ASP A 60 -2.15 8.03 2.72
N LEU A 61 -1.16 7.20 2.38
CA LEU A 61 -0.04 6.85 3.25
C LEU A 61 1.12 7.86 3.18
N ARG A 62 0.98 8.92 2.39
CA ARG A 62 2.00 9.96 2.25
C ARG A 62 2.08 10.81 3.51
N GLY A 63 3.28 11.35 3.76
CA GLY A 63 3.50 12.33 4.79
C GLY A 63 2.57 13.54 4.64
N ARG A 64 2.29 14.23 5.75
CA ARG A 64 1.39 15.39 5.75
C ARG A 64 1.88 16.48 4.80
N TYR A 65 3.17 16.77 4.83
CA TYR A 65 3.77 17.76 3.93
C TYR A 65 3.59 17.36 2.45
N GLU A 66 3.84 16.10 2.08
CA GLU A 66 3.60 15.59 0.72
C GLU A 66 2.13 15.75 0.30
N ALA A 67 1.21 15.47 1.22
CA ALA A 67 -0.23 15.55 0.96
C ALA A 67 -0.73 17.00 0.81
N GLU A 68 -0.16 17.93 1.56
CA GLU A 68 -0.46 19.38 1.49
C GLU A 68 0.09 20.02 0.21
N GLU A 69 1.32 19.68 -0.19
CA GLU A 69 1.96 20.18 -1.43
C GLU A 69 1.27 19.67 -2.69
N THR A 70 0.77 18.44 -2.66
CA THR A 70 0.08 17.82 -3.81
C THR A 70 -1.23 17.18 -3.34
N PRO A 71 -2.30 17.96 -3.15
CA PRO A 71 -3.60 17.45 -2.73
C PRO A 71 -4.21 16.52 -3.78
N LEU A 72 -4.71 15.35 -3.35
CA LEU A 72 -5.29 14.37 -4.27
C LEU A 72 -6.77 14.62 -4.58
N LEU A 73 -7.43 15.47 -3.80
CA LEU A 73 -8.86 15.83 -3.94
C LEU A 73 -9.77 14.59 -4.07
N LEU A 74 -9.50 13.56 -3.27
CA LEU A 74 -10.29 12.31 -3.23
C LEU A 74 -11.61 12.48 -2.48
N ASP A 75 -11.83 13.61 -1.84
CA ASP A 75 -13.10 14.08 -1.29
C ASP A 75 -14.18 14.32 -2.35
N ARG A 76 -13.80 14.31 -3.64
CA ARG A 76 -14.73 14.33 -4.79
C ARG A 76 -15.37 12.95 -5.05
N LEU A 77 -14.95 11.89 -4.35
CA LEU A 77 -15.58 10.57 -4.44
C LEU A 77 -16.95 10.57 -3.76
N ASP A 78 -17.89 9.85 -4.37
CA ASP A 78 -19.26 9.74 -3.88
C ASP A 78 -19.31 8.93 -2.58
N ASP A 79 -19.71 9.58 -1.48
CA ASP A 79 -19.87 8.93 -0.17
C ASP A 79 -18.62 8.10 0.24
N ALA A 80 -17.44 8.67 0.09
CA ALA A 80 -16.20 8.06 0.52
C ALA A 80 -15.63 8.71 1.78
N ASP A 81 -15.12 7.89 2.70
CA ASP A 81 -14.31 8.36 3.81
C ASP A 81 -12.88 8.53 3.34
N VAL A 82 -12.32 9.74 3.53
CA VAL A 82 -10.99 10.11 3.04
C VAL A 82 -10.06 10.34 4.22
N TYR A 83 -8.98 9.58 4.28
CA TYR A 83 -7.98 9.65 5.34
C TYR A 83 -6.59 9.95 4.78
N ASN A 84 -5.87 10.89 5.39
CA ASN A 84 -4.41 10.94 5.29
C ASN A 84 -3.84 10.34 6.58
N LEU A 85 -3.24 9.15 6.44
CA LEU A 85 -2.65 8.37 7.52
C LEU A 85 -1.21 8.05 7.15
N PRO A 86 -0.26 8.94 7.39
CA PRO A 86 1.13 8.72 7.06
C PRO A 86 1.65 7.41 7.68
N LEU A 87 2.18 6.52 6.85
CA LEU A 87 2.85 5.34 7.38
C LEU A 87 4.16 5.76 8.06
N PHE A 88 4.87 6.70 7.44
CA PHE A 88 5.98 7.44 8.04
C PHE A 88 6.09 8.84 7.41
N GLU A 89 6.67 9.78 8.13
CA GLU A 89 6.98 11.11 7.64
C GLU A 89 8.39 11.12 7.04
N PHE A 90 8.51 11.51 5.79
CA PHE A 90 9.81 11.76 5.18
C PHE A 90 10.23 13.19 5.56
N ASN A 91 11.32 13.34 6.26
CA ASN A 91 11.86 14.67 6.53
C ASN A 91 12.75 15.13 5.36
N VAL A 92 12.13 15.78 4.38
CA VAL A 92 12.81 16.28 3.18
C VAL A 92 13.94 17.28 3.54
N ALA A 93 13.80 17.97 4.68
CA ALA A 93 14.77 18.99 5.08
C ALA A 93 16.10 18.41 5.61
N THR A 94 16.09 17.18 6.13
CA THR A 94 17.27 16.56 6.73
C THR A 94 17.97 15.56 5.81
N ASN A 95 17.39 15.24 4.62
CA ASN A 95 17.90 14.19 3.73
C ASN A 95 18.13 12.83 4.43
N ASP A 96 17.52 12.65 5.61
CA ASP A 96 17.70 11.45 6.43
C ASP A 96 17.21 10.21 5.66
N GLY A 97 18.15 9.32 5.35
CA GLY A 97 17.86 8.05 4.67
C GLY A 97 18.10 8.03 3.16
N MET A 98 18.50 9.14 2.52
CA MET A 98 18.83 9.13 1.08
C MET A 98 19.97 8.18 0.74
N ASP A 99 20.93 7.99 1.66
CA ASP A 99 22.09 7.09 1.47
C ASP A 99 21.84 5.67 1.97
N LEU A 100 20.68 5.40 2.63
CA LEU A 100 20.35 4.07 3.12
C LEU A 100 19.76 3.22 1.98
N ASP A 101 20.04 1.92 2.02
CA ASP A 101 19.36 0.96 1.16
C ASP A 101 17.88 0.80 1.59
N LEU A 102 17.03 0.32 0.65
CA LEU A 102 15.60 0.18 0.91
C LEU A 102 15.26 -0.79 2.04
N SER A 103 16.05 -1.84 2.20
CA SER A 103 15.81 -2.82 3.27
C SER A 103 15.97 -2.15 4.63
N THR A 104 17.03 -1.38 4.82
CA THR A 104 17.27 -0.59 6.05
C THR A 104 16.12 0.41 6.30
N ILE A 105 15.63 1.09 5.25
CA ILE A 105 14.49 2.02 5.38
C ILE A 105 13.24 1.27 5.83
N TYR A 106 12.91 0.13 5.21
CA TYR A 106 11.73 -0.65 5.55
C TYR A 106 11.79 -1.22 6.97
N GLU A 107 12.98 -1.69 7.39
CA GLU A 107 13.22 -2.11 8.76
C GLU A 107 12.98 -0.98 9.76
N GLY A 108 13.48 0.21 9.45
CA GLY A 108 13.25 1.41 10.26
C GLY A 108 11.76 1.76 10.38
N ILE A 109 10.98 1.58 9.31
CA ILE A 109 9.52 1.79 9.33
C ILE A 109 8.85 0.80 10.28
N ILE A 110 9.16 -0.47 10.18
CA ILE A 110 8.60 -1.53 11.04
C ILE A 110 8.97 -1.33 12.51
N ASP A 111 10.19 -0.89 12.80
CA ASP A 111 10.65 -0.72 14.18
C ASP A 111 10.12 0.56 14.84
N ASN A 112 9.99 1.66 14.10
CA ASN A 112 9.78 2.99 14.68
C ASN A 112 8.37 3.56 14.46
N TYR A 113 7.57 3.03 13.50
CA TYR A 113 6.25 3.58 13.17
C TYR A 113 5.10 2.62 13.46
N LYS A 114 5.25 1.79 14.49
CA LYS A 114 4.22 0.81 14.91
C LYS A 114 2.88 1.45 15.20
N GLU A 115 2.88 2.60 15.87
CA GLU A 115 1.64 3.31 16.20
C GLU A 115 0.86 3.74 14.94
N ASN A 116 1.57 4.16 13.87
CA ASN A 116 0.96 4.51 12.61
C ASN A 116 0.36 3.27 11.92
N ILE A 117 1.08 2.15 11.95
CA ILE A 117 0.60 0.85 11.43
C ILE A 117 -0.69 0.44 12.15
N VAL A 118 -0.71 0.50 13.50
CA VAL A 118 -1.90 0.20 14.31
C VAL A 118 -3.07 1.09 13.93
N LYS A 119 -2.83 2.40 13.78
CA LYS A 119 -3.86 3.36 13.40
C LYS A 119 -4.44 3.05 12.01
N ILE A 120 -3.58 2.75 11.03
CA ILE A 120 -3.99 2.40 9.67
C ILE A 120 -4.83 1.12 9.68
N LEU A 121 -4.37 0.06 10.36
CA LEU A 121 -5.09 -1.22 10.41
C LEU A 121 -6.43 -1.10 11.14
N ASN A 122 -6.53 -0.30 12.20
CA ASN A 122 -7.79 -0.03 12.88
C ASN A 122 -8.79 0.70 11.95
N VAL A 123 -8.35 1.72 11.20
CA VAL A 123 -9.22 2.39 10.21
C VAL A 123 -9.68 1.41 9.13
N ILE A 124 -8.81 0.52 8.65
CA ILE A 124 -9.17 -0.52 7.68
C ILE A 124 -10.22 -1.47 8.26
N ALA A 125 -10.05 -1.92 9.49
CA ALA A 125 -11.00 -2.83 10.16
C ALA A 125 -12.40 -2.21 10.28
N GLU A 126 -12.47 -0.92 10.61
CA GLU A 126 -13.73 -0.18 10.81
C GLU A 126 -14.27 0.48 9.53
N ALA A 127 -13.55 0.35 8.40
CA ALA A 127 -14.00 0.91 7.13
C ALA A 127 -15.38 0.37 6.74
N LYS A 128 -16.24 1.26 6.23
CA LYS A 128 -17.57 0.88 5.74
C LYS A 128 -17.50 -0.09 4.55
N GLU A 129 -18.64 -0.71 4.24
CA GLU A 129 -18.75 -1.65 3.12
C GLU A 129 -18.39 -0.95 1.80
N GLY A 130 -17.59 -1.63 0.97
CA GLY A 130 -17.11 -1.14 -0.32
C GLY A 130 -15.62 -1.38 -0.50
N VAL A 131 -15.05 -0.76 -1.53
CA VAL A 131 -13.63 -0.88 -1.86
C VAL A 131 -12.80 0.08 -1.00
N ILE A 132 -11.74 -0.42 -0.42
CA ILE A 132 -10.71 0.38 0.25
C ILE A 132 -9.58 0.62 -0.75
N LEU A 133 -9.38 1.90 -1.13
CA LEU A 133 -8.26 2.36 -1.94
C LEU A 133 -7.15 2.85 -1.01
N TYR A 134 -5.92 2.38 -1.17
CA TYR A 134 -4.79 2.91 -0.42
C TYR A 134 -3.60 3.19 -1.32
N ASN A 135 -2.91 4.30 -1.04
CA ASN A 135 -1.87 4.81 -1.92
C ASN A 135 -0.70 5.45 -1.16
N CYS A 136 0.39 5.58 -1.86
CA CYS A 136 1.44 6.57 -1.62
C CYS A 136 1.77 7.24 -2.96
N PHE A 137 2.97 7.79 -3.13
CA PHE A 137 3.33 8.44 -4.40
C PHE A 137 3.40 7.42 -5.56
N PHE A 138 4.30 6.44 -5.54
CA PHE A 138 4.40 5.39 -6.57
C PHE A 138 3.57 4.12 -6.29
N GLY A 139 2.96 4.02 -5.12
CA GLY A 139 2.33 2.78 -4.71
C GLY A 139 3.33 1.63 -4.52
N LYS A 140 4.60 1.92 -4.21
CA LYS A 140 5.69 0.96 -4.06
C LYS A 140 6.00 0.67 -2.60
N ASP A 141 6.61 1.60 -1.91
CA ASP A 141 7.23 1.39 -0.59
C ASP A 141 6.20 1.33 0.54
N ARG A 142 5.61 2.46 0.92
CA ARG A 142 4.56 2.53 1.97
C ARG A 142 3.37 1.64 1.65
N THR A 143 2.91 1.71 0.41
CA THR A 143 1.83 0.86 -0.11
C THR A 143 2.24 -0.62 -0.14
N GLY A 144 3.49 -0.93 -0.48
CA GLY A 144 4.02 -2.28 -0.48
C GLY A 144 4.08 -2.89 0.92
N ILE A 145 4.56 -2.14 1.91
CA ILE A 145 4.58 -2.57 3.31
C ILE A 145 3.16 -2.84 3.81
N LEU A 146 2.21 -1.93 3.57
CA LEU A 146 0.82 -2.16 3.97
C LEU A 146 0.21 -3.38 3.25
N THR A 147 0.52 -3.58 1.96
CA THR A 147 0.06 -4.76 1.22
C THR A 147 0.61 -6.05 1.83
N MET A 148 1.90 -6.08 2.19
CA MET A 148 2.53 -7.21 2.86
C MET A 148 1.80 -7.54 4.17
N LEU A 149 1.50 -6.54 5.01
CA LEU A 149 0.75 -6.74 6.25
C LEU A 149 -0.66 -7.31 5.99
N LEU A 150 -1.40 -6.74 5.04
CA LEU A 150 -2.76 -7.18 4.69
C LEU A 150 -2.78 -8.61 4.12
N LEU A 151 -1.91 -8.91 3.17
CA LEU A 151 -1.85 -10.25 2.57
C LEU A 151 -1.38 -11.31 3.58
N SER A 152 -0.50 -10.94 4.53
CA SER A 152 -0.11 -11.83 5.63
C SER A 152 -1.27 -12.11 6.58
N ILE A 153 -2.12 -11.12 6.90
CA ILE A 153 -3.35 -11.33 7.68
C ILE A 153 -4.29 -12.31 6.96
N ALA A 154 -4.37 -12.22 5.63
CA ALA A 154 -5.18 -13.14 4.82
C ALA A 154 -4.59 -14.56 4.74
N GLY A 155 -3.35 -14.78 5.17
CA GLY A 155 -2.66 -16.07 5.05
C GLY A 155 -2.12 -16.36 3.64
N VAL A 156 -1.82 -15.31 2.88
CA VAL A 156 -1.17 -15.43 1.56
C VAL A 156 0.30 -15.77 1.75
N SER A 157 0.85 -16.59 0.86
CA SER A 157 2.25 -17.04 0.92
C SER A 157 3.25 -15.88 0.76
N LYS A 158 4.43 -16.05 1.35
CA LYS A 158 5.54 -15.10 1.20
C LYS A 158 5.89 -14.86 -0.28
N GLU A 159 5.89 -15.92 -1.08
CA GLU A 159 6.22 -15.88 -2.51
C GLU A 159 5.22 -15.02 -3.29
N ASP A 160 3.93 -15.14 -3.00
CA ASP A 160 2.87 -14.34 -3.65
C ASP A 160 2.94 -12.87 -3.22
N ILE A 161 3.27 -12.60 -1.96
CA ILE A 161 3.48 -11.22 -1.44
C ILE A 161 4.66 -10.57 -2.16
N ILE A 162 5.78 -11.29 -2.31
CA ILE A 162 6.97 -10.81 -3.03
C ILE A 162 6.64 -10.58 -4.51
N ALA A 163 5.92 -11.50 -5.14
CA ALA A 163 5.50 -11.39 -6.53
C ALA A 163 4.59 -10.16 -6.77
N ASP A 164 3.66 -9.89 -5.84
CA ASP A 164 2.87 -8.65 -5.91
C ASP A 164 3.76 -7.40 -5.83
N TYR A 165 4.70 -7.35 -4.91
CA TYR A 165 5.62 -6.22 -4.76
C TYR A 165 6.43 -5.97 -6.04
N GLN A 166 6.97 -7.02 -6.66
CA GLN A 166 7.79 -6.94 -7.88
C GLN A 166 7.05 -6.33 -9.08
N GLN A 167 5.73 -6.53 -9.20
CA GLN A 167 4.93 -5.98 -10.29
C GLN A 167 5.03 -4.46 -10.38
N THR A 168 5.30 -3.80 -9.25
CA THR A 168 5.34 -2.34 -9.15
C THR A 168 6.29 -1.71 -10.17
N TYR A 169 7.55 -2.18 -10.25
CA TYR A 169 8.51 -1.62 -11.20
C TYR A 169 7.99 -1.66 -12.64
N THR A 170 7.39 -2.77 -13.03
CA THR A 170 6.83 -2.93 -14.39
C THR A 170 5.75 -1.88 -14.69
N TYR A 171 4.97 -1.49 -13.69
CA TYR A 171 3.86 -0.55 -13.87
C TYR A 171 4.27 0.92 -13.77
N VAL A 172 5.38 1.22 -13.07
CA VAL A 172 5.83 2.62 -12.89
C VAL A 172 7.03 3.00 -13.76
N LYS A 173 7.75 2.04 -14.34
CA LYS A 173 9.01 2.28 -15.08
C LYS A 173 8.89 3.28 -16.23
N THR A 174 7.75 3.32 -16.90
CA THR A 174 7.52 4.26 -18.01
C THR A 174 7.43 5.68 -17.46
N TYR A 175 6.62 5.89 -16.43
CA TYR A 175 6.51 7.18 -15.76
C TYR A 175 7.87 7.67 -15.24
N ILE A 176 8.64 6.81 -14.57
CA ILE A 176 9.97 7.13 -14.06
C ILE A 176 10.89 7.58 -15.19
N LYS A 177 10.90 6.89 -16.35
CA LYS A 177 11.72 7.25 -17.50
C LYS A 177 11.33 8.58 -18.13
N GLU A 178 10.05 8.87 -18.20
CA GLU A 178 9.53 10.12 -18.80
C GLU A 178 9.73 11.34 -17.89
N HIS A 179 9.83 11.14 -16.58
CA HIS A 179 9.98 12.20 -15.58
C HIS A 179 11.34 12.20 -14.87
N LYS A 180 12.36 11.60 -15.49
CA LYS A 180 13.71 11.48 -14.90
C LYS A 180 14.36 12.81 -14.53
N ASP A 181 13.99 13.89 -15.21
CA ASP A 181 14.55 15.23 -14.97
C ASP A 181 13.94 15.91 -13.72
N VAL A 182 12.80 15.39 -13.24
CA VAL A 182 12.08 15.88 -12.06
C VAL A 182 12.26 14.95 -10.86
N LEU A 183 12.41 13.66 -11.14
CA LEU A 183 12.60 12.64 -10.11
C LEU A 183 14.10 12.58 -9.77
N TRP A 184 14.41 12.82 -8.51
CA TRP A 184 15.76 12.70 -8.00
C TRP A 184 16.26 11.23 -8.11
N ASP A 185 17.49 11.05 -8.58
CA ASP A 185 18.21 9.78 -8.68
C ASP A 185 17.47 8.61 -9.35
N VAL A 186 17.08 8.80 -10.62
CA VAL A 186 16.41 7.77 -11.46
C VAL A 186 17.31 6.56 -11.73
N SER A 187 18.63 6.70 -11.58
CA SER A 187 19.61 5.62 -11.77
C SER A 187 19.71 4.67 -10.57
N SER A 188 19.10 5.03 -9.44
CA SER A 188 19.21 4.29 -8.20
C SER A 188 18.36 3.02 -8.22
N GLU A 189 18.91 1.94 -7.65
CA GLU A 189 18.20 0.69 -7.41
C GLU A 189 16.95 0.86 -6.54
N LYS A 190 16.84 2.00 -5.83
CA LYS A 190 15.68 2.37 -5.01
C LYS A 190 14.39 2.49 -5.82
N HIS A 191 14.46 2.70 -7.14
CA HIS A 191 13.27 2.71 -8.02
C HIS A 191 12.84 1.30 -8.43
N LEU A 192 13.71 0.32 -8.28
CA LEU A 192 13.38 -1.07 -8.54
C LEU A 192 12.55 -1.64 -7.39
N SER A 193 11.63 -2.53 -7.70
CA SER A 193 10.94 -3.35 -6.70
C SER A 193 11.57 -4.75 -6.70
N LEU A 194 12.82 -4.80 -6.23
CA LEU A 194 13.59 -6.04 -6.18
C LEU A 194 12.95 -7.00 -5.17
N PRO A 195 12.83 -8.30 -5.49
CA PRO A 195 12.24 -9.29 -4.60
C PRO A 195 12.98 -9.34 -3.25
N GLU A 196 14.29 -9.23 -3.28
CA GLU A 196 15.16 -9.30 -2.12
C GLU A 196 14.81 -8.23 -1.07
N THR A 197 14.33 -7.06 -1.49
CA THR A 197 13.93 -5.98 -0.56
C THR A 197 12.75 -6.42 0.32
N MET A 198 11.73 -7.00 -0.29
CA MET A 198 10.54 -7.46 0.44
C MET A 198 10.83 -8.77 1.19
N GLU A 199 11.61 -9.65 0.59
CA GLU A 199 12.05 -10.92 1.20
C GLU A 199 12.83 -10.67 2.49
N THR A 200 13.85 -9.82 2.44
CA THR A 200 14.66 -9.44 3.62
C THR A 200 13.79 -8.87 4.73
N LEU A 201 12.81 -8.01 4.39
CA LEU A 201 11.90 -7.44 5.38
C LEU A 201 11.06 -8.54 6.05
N ILE A 202 10.46 -9.44 5.28
CA ILE A 202 9.63 -10.53 5.81
C ILE A 202 10.47 -11.44 6.69
N GLU A 203 11.64 -11.89 6.24
CA GLU A 203 12.54 -12.75 7.00
C GLU A 203 13.00 -12.12 8.32
N ARG A 204 13.31 -10.82 8.30
CA ARG A 204 13.64 -10.11 9.53
C ARG A 204 12.48 -10.12 10.52
N ILE A 205 11.25 -9.85 10.04
CA ILE A 205 10.07 -9.88 10.90
C ILE A 205 9.85 -11.29 11.45
N GLU A 206 9.93 -12.30 10.62
CA GLU A 206 9.77 -13.71 11.04
C GLU A 206 10.83 -14.12 12.06
N ASN A 207 12.09 -13.79 11.83
CA ASN A 207 13.18 -14.09 12.75
C ASN A 207 13.03 -13.39 14.12
N LYS A 208 12.47 -12.17 14.15
CA LYS A 208 12.35 -11.39 15.38
C LYS A 208 11.05 -11.64 16.15
N TYR A 209 9.95 -11.91 15.44
CA TYR A 209 8.61 -11.95 16.03
C TYR A 209 7.88 -13.29 15.81
N GLY A 210 8.41 -14.19 14.96
CA GLY A 210 7.81 -15.47 14.61
C GLY A 210 7.06 -15.45 13.28
N SER A 211 6.20 -14.46 13.07
CA SER A 211 5.48 -14.21 11.82
C SER A 211 5.15 -12.74 11.64
N VAL A 212 4.73 -12.35 10.43
CA VAL A 212 4.23 -10.99 10.18
C VAL A 212 2.96 -10.70 11.01
N VAL A 213 2.10 -11.69 11.21
CA VAL A 213 0.91 -11.53 12.05
C VAL A 213 1.28 -11.38 13.53
N ASP A 214 2.29 -12.10 14.00
CA ASP A 214 2.80 -11.92 15.36
C ASP A 214 3.44 -10.54 15.57
N TYR A 215 4.10 -10.01 14.54
CA TYR A 215 4.54 -8.62 14.57
C TYR A 215 3.37 -7.64 14.69
N ILE A 216 2.28 -7.85 13.94
CA ILE A 216 1.08 -7.01 13.99
C ILE A 216 0.48 -7.02 15.41
N ARG A 217 0.41 -8.19 16.07
CA ARG A 217 0.02 -8.32 17.49
C ARG A 217 0.97 -7.59 18.42
N TYR A 218 2.27 -7.79 18.23
CA TYR A 218 3.31 -7.11 19.01
C TYR A 218 3.23 -5.59 18.87
N ALA A 219 2.89 -5.07 17.69
CA ALA A 219 2.70 -3.65 17.44
C ALA A 219 1.51 -3.06 18.24
N GLY A 220 0.56 -3.90 18.66
CA GLY A 220 -0.59 -3.49 19.47
C GLY A 220 -1.95 -3.62 18.78
N VAL A 221 -2.01 -4.28 17.62
CA VAL A 221 -3.28 -4.59 16.95
C VAL A 221 -3.93 -5.77 17.65
N ASN A 222 -5.19 -5.62 18.06
CA ASN A 222 -5.94 -6.67 18.75
C ASN A 222 -6.50 -7.72 17.75
N GLU A 223 -6.86 -8.91 18.27
CA GLU A 223 -7.39 -10.01 17.45
C GLU A 223 -8.67 -9.64 16.70
N GLU A 224 -9.57 -8.87 17.32
CA GLU A 224 -10.81 -8.44 16.68
C GLU A 224 -10.54 -7.62 15.41
N THR A 225 -9.56 -6.72 15.46
CA THR A 225 -9.10 -5.93 14.30
C THR A 225 -8.54 -6.83 13.22
N ILE A 226 -7.68 -7.81 13.59
CA ILE A 226 -7.07 -8.77 12.65
C ILE A 226 -8.17 -9.59 11.96
N GLU A 227 -9.11 -10.14 12.71
CA GLU A 227 -10.21 -10.94 12.16
C GLU A 227 -11.14 -10.11 11.26
N LYS A 228 -11.48 -8.87 11.61
CA LYS A 228 -12.26 -7.97 10.74
C LYS A 228 -11.55 -7.71 9.41
N ILE A 229 -10.24 -7.48 9.43
CA ILE A 229 -9.44 -7.29 8.21
C ILE A 229 -9.44 -8.58 7.38
N LYS A 230 -9.23 -9.73 8.01
CA LYS A 230 -9.23 -11.04 7.35
C LYS A 230 -10.60 -11.32 6.71
N GLU A 231 -11.69 -11.00 7.40
CA GLU A 231 -13.04 -11.13 6.86
C GLU A 231 -13.24 -10.22 5.64
N LYS A 232 -12.80 -8.96 5.69
CA LYS A 232 -12.85 -8.05 4.52
C LYS A 232 -12.05 -8.57 3.34
N LEU A 233 -10.92 -9.21 3.59
CA LEU A 233 -10.04 -9.77 2.53
C LEU A 233 -10.57 -11.09 1.95
N CYS A 234 -11.13 -11.97 2.77
CA CYS A 234 -11.42 -13.37 2.42
C CYS A 234 -12.89 -13.75 2.60
N GLY A 235 -13.65 -13.03 3.44
CA GLY A 235 -15.03 -13.30 3.78
C GLY A 235 -16.01 -13.05 2.63
N GLY A 236 -17.16 -13.72 2.66
CA GLY A 236 -18.23 -13.63 1.69
C GLY A 236 -18.97 -14.91 1.55
#